data_a76f8f3a6b75b0e0cf61357b29dd6ee3
#
_entry.id   a76f8f3a6b75b0e0cf61357b29dd6ee3
#
_cell.length_a   1.000
_cell.length_b   1.000
_cell.length_c   1.000
_cell.angle_alpha   90.00
_cell.angle_beta   90.00
_cell.angle_gamma   90.00
#
_symmetry.space_group_name_H-M   'P 1'
#
loop_
_entity.id
_entity.type
_entity.pdbx_description
1 polymer ?
#
loop_
_entity_poly.entity_id
_entity_poly.type
_entity_poly.pdbx_seq_one_letter_code
_entity_poly.pdbx_strand_id
1 'polypeptide(L)'
;MALQIGDIAPDFEAETTEGKIHFHDWIGNNWVVLFSHPKDFTPVCTTELGTMARLKPEFDKRDVKIIGLSVDPVDNHKKWAADIKDVVGFAPNYPMIGDTDLKISKLYGMLPASTGGTSEGRTPADNQTVRNVFIVGPDKKIKLVLVYPMTTGRNFDEVLRVIDSLQLNAKHRVATPANWKQGEDVILTGAVTDEEAKKLYPQGWKTPKPYIRVVPQPR
;
A
#
# COMPACT_ATOMS: atom_id res chain seq x y z
N MET A 1 -20.41 -0.74 3.01
CA MET A 1 -19.75 0.60 3.16
C MET A 1 -18.34 0.48 2.62
N ALA A 2 -17.82 1.53 1.97
CA ALA A 2 -16.42 1.55 1.57
C ALA A 2 -15.52 1.69 2.81
N LEU A 3 -14.38 1.00 2.81
CA LEU A 3 -13.37 1.11 3.86
C LEU A 3 -12.76 2.51 3.88
N GLN A 4 -12.57 3.05 5.07
CA GLN A 4 -12.04 4.41 5.29
C GLN A 4 -10.71 4.37 6.05
N ILE A 5 -9.97 5.48 5.98
CA ILE A 5 -8.77 5.68 6.81
C ILE A 5 -9.19 5.64 8.28
N GLY A 6 -8.50 4.81 9.07
CA GLY A 6 -8.77 4.59 10.49
C GLY A 6 -9.60 3.33 10.79
N ASP A 7 -10.30 2.78 9.79
CA ASP A 7 -10.99 1.49 9.94
C ASP A 7 -9.97 0.37 10.19
N ILE A 8 -10.40 -0.65 10.94
CA ILE A 8 -9.64 -1.91 11.01
C ILE A 8 -9.69 -2.56 9.63
N ALA A 9 -8.54 -2.86 9.06
CA ALA A 9 -8.45 -3.63 7.83
C ALA A 9 -9.12 -5.00 8.06
N PRO A 10 -10.12 -5.38 7.26
CA PRO A 10 -10.80 -6.66 7.44
C PRO A 10 -9.81 -7.82 7.42
N ASP A 11 -9.97 -8.74 8.37
CA ASP A 11 -9.18 -9.95 8.43
C ASP A 11 -9.73 -11.01 7.47
N PHE A 12 -8.84 -11.88 6.97
CA PHE A 12 -9.22 -12.95 6.05
C PHE A 12 -8.19 -14.09 6.04
N GLU A 13 -8.61 -15.25 5.59
CA GLU A 13 -7.71 -16.32 5.15
C GLU A 13 -7.64 -16.34 3.63
N ALA A 14 -6.47 -16.63 3.07
CA ALA A 14 -6.25 -16.72 1.64
C ALA A 14 -5.18 -17.72 1.25
N GLU A 15 -5.38 -18.36 0.08
CA GLU A 15 -4.33 -19.08 -0.62
C GLU A 15 -3.47 -18.08 -1.39
N THR A 16 -2.16 -18.23 -1.28
CA THR A 16 -1.19 -17.38 -1.99
C THR A 16 -0.15 -18.22 -2.74
N THR A 17 0.67 -17.55 -3.54
CA THR A 17 1.82 -18.20 -4.22
C THR A 17 2.84 -18.77 -3.24
N GLU A 18 2.82 -18.31 -1.97
CA GLU A 18 3.73 -18.74 -0.90
C GLU A 18 3.04 -19.60 0.20
N GLY A 19 1.81 -20.09 -0.08
CA GLY A 19 1.02 -20.91 0.82
C GLY A 19 -0.15 -20.14 1.44
N LYS A 20 -0.87 -20.81 2.33
CA LYS A 20 -2.04 -20.23 3.00
C LYS A 20 -1.61 -19.25 4.08
N ILE A 21 -2.30 -18.12 4.16
CA ILE A 21 -2.10 -17.11 5.20
C ILE A 21 -3.41 -16.80 5.93
N HIS A 22 -3.29 -16.34 7.19
CA HIS A 22 -4.28 -15.58 7.93
C HIS A 22 -3.77 -14.15 8.03
N PHE A 23 -4.49 -13.18 7.46
CA PHE A 23 -3.90 -11.87 7.12
C PHE A 23 -3.39 -11.09 8.32
N HIS A 24 -4.15 -11.00 9.40
CA HIS A 24 -3.70 -10.28 10.60
C HIS A 24 -2.50 -10.94 11.28
N ASP A 25 -2.45 -12.27 11.30
CA ASP A 25 -1.29 -13.01 11.82
C ASP A 25 -0.07 -12.81 10.91
N TRP A 26 -0.28 -12.87 9.60
CA TRP A 26 0.77 -12.64 8.61
C TRP A 26 1.34 -11.22 8.67
N ILE A 27 0.52 -10.20 8.91
CA ILE A 27 0.98 -8.82 9.15
C ILE A 27 1.94 -8.79 10.36
N GLY A 28 1.58 -9.43 11.48
CA GLY A 28 2.32 -9.30 12.73
C GLY A 28 2.41 -7.84 13.17
N ASN A 29 3.60 -7.35 13.45
CA ASN A 29 3.86 -5.96 13.84
C ASN A 29 4.41 -5.08 12.68
N ASN A 30 4.24 -5.53 11.44
CA ASN A 30 4.76 -4.82 10.28
C ASN A 30 3.71 -3.88 9.69
N TRP A 31 4.18 -2.93 8.90
CA TRP A 31 3.37 -2.23 7.92
C TRP A 31 3.11 -3.15 6.72
N VAL A 32 2.01 -2.94 6.03
CA VAL A 32 1.65 -3.75 4.85
C VAL A 32 1.15 -2.87 3.72
N VAL A 33 1.54 -3.22 2.51
CA VAL A 33 0.94 -2.78 1.26
C VAL A 33 0.18 -3.96 0.67
N LEU A 34 -1.16 -3.92 0.77
CA LEU A 34 -2.06 -4.79 0.03
C LEU A 34 -2.47 -4.08 -1.26
N PHE A 35 -2.11 -4.65 -2.40
CA PHE A 35 -2.47 -4.06 -3.69
C PHE A 35 -3.09 -5.09 -4.61
N SER A 36 -4.01 -4.64 -5.46
CA SER A 36 -4.70 -5.51 -6.40
C SER A 36 -4.43 -5.13 -7.86
N HIS A 37 -4.60 -6.08 -8.77
CA HIS A 37 -4.51 -5.87 -10.19
C HIS A 37 -5.69 -6.53 -10.92
N PRO A 38 -6.11 -5.98 -12.08
CA PRO A 38 -7.32 -6.42 -12.77
C PRO A 38 -7.30 -7.86 -13.24
N LYS A 39 -6.20 -8.32 -13.86
CA LYS A 39 -6.11 -9.66 -14.45
C LYS A 39 -4.66 -10.05 -14.77
N ASP A 40 -4.36 -11.34 -14.60
CA ASP A 40 -3.10 -11.94 -15.02
C ASP A 40 -2.93 -11.90 -16.55
N PHE A 41 -1.70 -11.98 -17.00
CA PHE A 41 -1.33 -11.96 -18.42
C PHE A 41 -1.83 -10.71 -19.17
N THR A 42 -1.74 -9.53 -18.50
CA THR A 42 -2.11 -8.25 -19.10
C THR A 42 -0.96 -7.23 -19.05
N PRO A 43 -0.86 -6.33 -20.05
CA PRO A 43 0.34 -5.51 -20.23
C PRO A 43 0.66 -4.59 -19.03
N VAL A 44 -0.29 -3.79 -18.56
CA VAL A 44 -0.06 -2.84 -17.45
C VAL A 44 0.26 -3.58 -16.16
N CYS A 45 -0.46 -4.68 -15.88
CA CYS A 45 -0.23 -5.47 -14.67
C CYS A 45 1.16 -6.13 -14.70
N THR A 46 1.65 -6.60 -15.85
CA THR A 46 3.01 -7.10 -16.01
C THR A 46 4.05 -6.06 -15.56
N THR A 47 3.91 -4.81 -16.03
CA THR A 47 4.83 -3.73 -15.64
C THR A 47 4.75 -3.39 -14.15
N GLU A 48 3.56 -3.40 -13.57
CA GLU A 48 3.36 -3.10 -12.15
C GLU A 48 3.96 -4.17 -11.24
N LEU A 49 3.67 -5.44 -11.51
CA LEU A 49 4.14 -6.54 -10.65
C LEU A 49 5.67 -6.68 -10.68
N GLY A 50 6.27 -6.53 -11.85
CA GLY A 50 7.72 -6.51 -11.97
C GLY A 50 8.35 -5.29 -11.30
N THR A 51 7.71 -4.12 -11.37
CA THR A 51 8.17 -2.91 -10.67
C THR A 51 8.11 -3.11 -9.16
N MET A 52 7.02 -3.67 -8.62
CA MET A 52 6.91 -4.00 -7.20
C MET A 52 7.99 -4.99 -6.75
N ALA A 53 8.28 -6.01 -7.56
CA ALA A 53 9.35 -6.97 -7.28
C ALA A 53 10.72 -6.28 -7.22
N ARG A 54 11.00 -5.38 -8.15
CA ARG A 54 12.24 -4.57 -8.15
C ARG A 54 12.34 -3.67 -6.93
N LEU A 55 11.23 -3.09 -6.47
CA LEU A 55 11.19 -2.19 -5.32
C LEU A 55 11.07 -2.90 -3.97
N LYS A 56 10.87 -4.23 -3.95
CA LYS A 56 10.73 -4.97 -2.70
C LYS A 56 11.85 -4.69 -1.67
N PRO A 57 13.14 -4.60 -2.05
CA PRO A 57 14.19 -4.25 -1.09
C PRO A 57 13.98 -2.88 -0.41
N GLU A 58 13.35 -1.92 -1.09
CA GLU A 58 13.02 -0.61 -0.51
C GLU A 58 11.87 -0.70 0.50
N PHE A 59 10.89 -1.58 0.26
CA PHE A 59 9.85 -1.89 1.23
C PHE A 59 10.42 -2.65 2.44
N ASP A 60 11.29 -3.62 2.21
CA ASP A 60 11.94 -4.41 3.28
C ASP A 60 12.77 -3.53 4.23
N LYS A 61 13.51 -2.54 3.72
CA LYS A 61 14.26 -1.55 4.54
C LYS A 61 13.37 -0.74 5.48
N ARG A 62 12.08 -0.67 5.20
CA ARG A 62 11.05 0.07 5.96
C ARG A 62 10.19 -0.83 6.84
N ASP A 63 10.54 -2.11 6.95
CA ASP A 63 9.72 -3.14 7.63
C ASP A 63 8.28 -3.20 7.08
N VAL A 64 8.15 -3.08 5.75
CA VAL A 64 6.87 -3.13 5.04
C VAL A 64 6.76 -4.42 4.27
N LYS A 65 5.76 -5.23 4.59
CA LYS A 65 5.38 -6.39 3.81
C LYS A 65 4.54 -5.98 2.60
N ILE A 66 4.72 -6.66 1.48
CA ILE A 66 3.91 -6.46 0.28
C ILE A 66 3.13 -7.74 -0.01
N ILE A 67 1.87 -7.58 -0.42
CA ILE A 67 1.03 -8.69 -0.87
C ILE A 67 0.16 -8.22 -2.04
N GLY A 68 0.21 -8.98 -3.13
CA GLY A 68 -0.63 -8.75 -4.31
C GLY A 68 -1.94 -9.54 -4.23
N LEU A 69 -2.96 -9.09 -4.96
CA LEU A 69 -4.23 -9.77 -5.08
C LEU A 69 -4.78 -9.62 -6.50
N SER A 70 -5.27 -10.70 -7.06
CA SER A 70 -6.24 -10.67 -8.14
C SER A 70 -7.29 -11.75 -7.96
N VAL A 71 -8.31 -11.71 -8.82
CA VAL A 71 -9.35 -12.74 -8.85
C VAL A 71 -8.93 -13.98 -9.65
N ASP A 72 -7.72 -13.98 -10.21
CA ASP A 72 -7.18 -15.15 -10.92
C ASP A 72 -6.68 -16.22 -9.95
N PRO A 73 -6.63 -17.49 -10.37
CA PRO A 73 -6.11 -18.58 -9.53
C PRO A 73 -4.60 -18.42 -9.25
N VAL A 74 -4.16 -18.89 -8.09
CA VAL A 74 -2.74 -18.91 -7.68
C VAL A 74 -1.83 -19.54 -8.72
N ASP A 75 -2.30 -20.61 -9.39
CA ASP A 75 -1.51 -21.29 -10.43
C ASP A 75 -1.25 -20.39 -11.65
N ASN A 76 -2.16 -19.46 -11.97
CA ASN A 76 -1.92 -18.47 -13.03
C ASN A 76 -0.83 -17.49 -12.61
N HIS A 77 -0.85 -16.99 -11.38
CA HIS A 77 0.22 -16.13 -10.85
C HIS A 77 1.59 -16.79 -10.97
N LYS A 78 1.69 -18.08 -10.58
CA LYS A 78 2.94 -18.85 -10.67
C LYS A 78 3.43 -18.99 -12.10
N LYS A 79 2.53 -19.31 -13.04
CA LYS A 79 2.87 -19.43 -14.46
C LYS A 79 3.32 -18.09 -15.06
N TRP A 80 2.66 -17.01 -14.67
CA TRP A 80 2.93 -15.69 -15.22
C TRP A 80 4.23 -15.05 -14.70
N ALA A 81 4.77 -15.52 -13.61
CA ALA A 81 6.00 -14.98 -13.02
C ALA A 81 7.20 -14.98 -13.98
N ALA A 82 7.28 -15.97 -14.89
CA ALA A 82 8.32 -16.05 -15.91
C ALA A 82 8.18 -14.90 -16.94
N ASP A 83 6.97 -14.67 -17.45
CA ASP A 83 6.70 -13.61 -18.43
C ASP A 83 6.99 -12.22 -17.82
N ILE A 84 6.61 -12.00 -16.54
CA ILE A 84 6.90 -10.75 -15.84
C ILE A 84 8.41 -10.53 -15.76
N LYS A 85 9.18 -11.58 -15.43
CA LYS A 85 10.64 -11.53 -15.39
C LYS A 85 11.23 -11.21 -16.77
N ASP A 86 10.72 -11.83 -17.82
CA ASP A 86 11.23 -11.62 -19.18
C ASP A 86 10.98 -10.18 -19.65
N VAL A 87 9.86 -9.57 -19.28
CA VAL A 87 9.49 -8.21 -19.70
C VAL A 87 10.16 -7.13 -18.84
N VAL A 88 10.20 -7.31 -17.52
CA VAL A 88 10.63 -6.25 -16.56
C VAL A 88 11.99 -6.56 -15.93
N GLY A 89 12.48 -7.80 -16.03
CA GLY A 89 13.72 -8.25 -15.41
C GLY A 89 13.58 -8.78 -13.98
N PHE A 90 12.39 -8.70 -13.38
CA PHE A 90 12.13 -9.12 -12.00
C PHE A 90 10.85 -9.94 -11.93
N ALA A 91 10.92 -11.19 -11.42
CA ALA A 91 9.75 -11.97 -11.07
C ALA A 91 9.15 -11.50 -9.75
N PRO A 92 7.82 -11.61 -9.52
CA PRO A 92 7.22 -11.40 -8.21
C PRO A 92 7.93 -12.22 -7.14
N ASN A 93 8.35 -11.56 -6.07
CA ASN A 93 9.10 -12.09 -4.93
C ASN A 93 8.39 -11.77 -3.61
N TYR A 94 7.10 -11.74 -3.67
CA TYR A 94 6.14 -11.49 -2.60
C TYR A 94 4.89 -12.34 -2.82
N PRO A 95 4.11 -12.67 -1.78
CA PRO A 95 2.90 -13.47 -1.92
C PRO A 95 1.85 -12.77 -2.80
N MET A 96 1.16 -13.56 -3.62
CA MET A 96 0.05 -13.13 -4.45
C MET A 96 -1.17 -13.98 -4.16
N ILE A 97 -2.27 -13.34 -3.78
CA ILE A 97 -3.55 -13.96 -3.42
C ILE A 97 -4.34 -14.27 -4.69
N GLY A 98 -4.87 -15.48 -4.79
CA GLY A 98 -5.85 -15.88 -5.80
C GLY A 98 -7.27 -15.83 -5.21
N ASP A 99 -7.99 -14.73 -5.39
CA ASP A 99 -9.33 -14.50 -4.85
C ASP A 99 -10.43 -14.92 -5.83
N THR A 100 -10.47 -16.21 -6.19
CA THR A 100 -11.35 -16.75 -7.24
C THR A 100 -12.83 -16.72 -6.89
N ASP A 101 -13.17 -16.69 -5.61
CA ASP A 101 -14.55 -16.57 -5.12
C ASP A 101 -14.95 -15.11 -4.81
N LEU A 102 -14.07 -14.15 -5.12
CA LEU A 102 -14.28 -12.71 -4.99
C LEU A 102 -14.56 -12.21 -3.57
N LYS A 103 -14.26 -13.01 -2.56
CA LYS A 103 -14.58 -12.65 -1.16
C LYS A 103 -13.75 -11.48 -0.67
N ILE A 104 -12.45 -11.54 -0.87
CA ILE A 104 -11.52 -10.50 -0.39
C ILE A 104 -11.70 -9.23 -1.20
N SER A 105 -11.79 -9.35 -2.54
CA SER A 105 -12.05 -8.22 -3.42
C SER A 105 -13.32 -7.46 -3.07
N LYS A 106 -14.41 -8.18 -2.72
CA LYS A 106 -15.66 -7.56 -2.25
C LYS A 106 -15.53 -6.97 -0.85
N LEU A 107 -14.87 -7.69 0.06
CA LEU A 107 -14.64 -7.25 1.43
C LEU A 107 -13.89 -5.92 1.51
N TYR A 108 -12.91 -5.74 0.62
CA TYR A 108 -12.11 -4.52 0.51
C TYR A 108 -12.70 -3.47 -0.47
N GLY A 109 -13.88 -3.73 -1.03
CA GLY A 109 -14.53 -2.80 -1.96
C GLY A 109 -13.78 -2.62 -3.28
N MET A 110 -13.01 -3.62 -3.69
CA MET A 110 -12.25 -3.62 -4.95
C MET A 110 -13.13 -3.95 -6.16
N LEU A 111 -14.30 -4.50 -5.94
CA LEU A 111 -15.30 -4.84 -6.95
C LEU A 111 -16.68 -4.36 -6.54
N PRO A 112 -17.56 -4.03 -7.52
CA PRO A 112 -18.95 -3.72 -7.21
C PRO A 112 -19.64 -4.86 -6.45
N ALA A 113 -20.48 -4.52 -5.49
CA ALA A 113 -21.23 -5.51 -4.69
C ALA A 113 -22.13 -6.42 -5.54
N SER A 114 -22.60 -5.91 -6.69
CA SER A 114 -23.40 -6.64 -7.68
C SER A 114 -22.61 -7.64 -8.53
N THR A 115 -21.27 -7.66 -8.40
CA THR A 115 -20.44 -8.59 -9.15
C THR A 115 -20.77 -10.04 -8.80
N GLY A 116 -20.83 -10.92 -9.79
CA GLY A 116 -21.12 -12.36 -9.65
C GLY A 116 -20.24 -13.08 -8.63
N GLY A 117 -20.53 -14.35 -8.38
CA GLY A 117 -19.90 -15.13 -7.30
C GLY A 117 -18.51 -15.69 -7.58
N THR A 118 -18.04 -15.69 -8.83
CA THR A 118 -16.75 -16.28 -9.22
C THR A 118 -16.00 -15.41 -10.23
N SER A 119 -14.72 -15.71 -10.41
CA SER A 119 -13.88 -15.05 -11.42
C SER A 119 -14.01 -15.63 -12.81
N GLU A 120 -14.73 -16.73 -12.99
CA GLU A 120 -14.87 -17.42 -14.29
C GLU A 120 -15.50 -16.51 -15.34
N GLY A 121 -14.89 -16.47 -16.52
CA GLY A 121 -15.37 -15.67 -17.65
C GLY A 121 -15.18 -14.15 -17.52
N ARG A 122 -14.62 -13.65 -16.42
CA ARG A 122 -14.37 -12.21 -16.24
C ARG A 122 -13.29 -11.68 -17.17
N THR A 123 -13.52 -10.46 -17.66
CA THR A 123 -12.56 -9.71 -18.47
C THR A 123 -11.89 -8.61 -17.62
N PRO A 124 -10.77 -8.01 -18.07
CA PRO A 124 -10.18 -6.87 -17.38
C PRO A 124 -11.17 -5.70 -17.17
N ALA A 125 -12.11 -5.50 -18.10
CA ALA A 125 -13.14 -4.45 -18.00
C ALA A 125 -14.10 -4.69 -16.81
N ASP A 126 -14.39 -5.94 -16.47
CA ASP A 126 -15.22 -6.29 -15.33
C ASP A 126 -14.52 -6.03 -13.98
N ASN A 127 -13.21 -5.80 -14.00
CA ASN A 127 -12.37 -5.57 -12.82
C ASN A 127 -11.88 -4.11 -12.69
N GLN A 128 -12.58 -3.14 -13.27
CA GLN A 128 -12.14 -1.73 -13.35
C GLN A 128 -11.73 -1.11 -12.03
N THR A 129 -12.26 -1.59 -10.90
CA THR A 129 -11.95 -1.05 -9.58
C THR A 129 -10.88 -1.83 -8.82
N VAL A 130 -10.35 -2.91 -9.40
CA VAL A 130 -9.41 -3.83 -8.72
C VAL A 130 -7.95 -3.32 -8.70
N ARG A 131 -7.67 -2.11 -9.16
CA ARG A 131 -6.33 -1.50 -9.13
C ARG A 131 -6.20 -0.59 -7.90
N ASN A 132 -6.34 -1.21 -6.72
CA ASN A 132 -6.30 -0.52 -5.44
C ASN A 132 -4.94 -0.68 -4.76
N VAL A 133 -4.62 0.22 -3.84
CA VAL A 133 -3.55 0.11 -2.86
C VAL A 133 -4.13 0.44 -1.49
N PHE A 134 -3.94 -0.44 -0.52
CA PHE A 134 -4.21 -0.20 0.88
C PHE A 134 -2.88 -0.25 1.64
N ILE A 135 -2.57 0.82 2.38
CA ILE A 135 -1.50 0.77 3.38
C ILE A 135 -2.14 0.52 4.74
N VAL A 136 -1.70 -0.56 5.38
CA VAL A 136 -2.18 -0.98 6.70
C VAL A 136 -1.04 -0.85 7.70
N GLY A 137 -1.29 -0.19 8.82
CA GLY A 137 -0.32 -0.04 9.91
C GLY A 137 -0.19 -1.29 10.80
N PRO A 138 0.81 -1.32 11.70
CA PRO A 138 0.96 -2.40 12.68
C PRO A 138 -0.25 -2.57 13.60
N ASP A 139 -1.02 -1.50 13.81
CA ASP A 139 -2.29 -1.48 14.55
C ASP A 139 -3.48 -2.06 13.77
N LYS A 140 -3.22 -2.68 12.62
CA LYS A 140 -4.22 -3.24 11.69
C LYS A 140 -5.19 -2.21 11.11
N LYS A 141 -4.89 -0.91 11.22
CA LYS A 141 -5.74 0.14 10.68
C LYS A 141 -5.29 0.56 9.30
N ILE A 142 -6.26 0.86 8.45
CA ILE A 142 -6.04 1.46 7.14
C ILE A 142 -5.48 2.88 7.32
N LYS A 143 -4.35 3.15 6.69
CA LYS A 143 -3.65 4.44 6.75
C LYS A 143 -3.73 5.22 5.43
N LEU A 144 -3.89 4.51 4.32
CA LEU A 144 -4.04 5.08 2.98
C LEU A 144 -4.87 4.15 2.11
N VAL A 145 -5.68 4.73 1.23
CA VAL A 145 -6.33 4.03 0.12
C VAL A 145 -6.06 4.82 -1.16
N LEU A 146 -5.53 4.15 -2.19
CA LEU A 146 -5.41 4.68 -3.54
C LEU A 146 -6.22 3.81 -4.48
N VAL A 147 -6.91 4.43 -5.43
CA VAL A 147 -7.70 3.74 -6.45
C VAL A 147 -7.33 4.33 -7.82
N TYR A 148 -6.88 3.46 -8.71
CA TYR A 148 -6.47 3.84 -10.06
C TYR A 148 -7.40 3.21 -11.10
N PRO A 149 -7.69 3.90 -12.21
CA PRO A 149 -8.40 3.31 -13.34
C PRO A 149 -7.55 2.21 -13.99
N MET A 150 -8.20 1.27 -14.62
CA MET A 150 -7.56 0.08 -15.22
C MET A 150 -6.43 0.44 -16.21
N THR A 151 -6.59 1.55 -16.94
CA THR A 151 -5.65 2.00 -17.98
C THR A 151 -4.42 2.73 -17.46
N THR A 152 -4.37 3.02 -16.14
CA THR A 152 -3.30 3.83 -15.54
C THR A 152 -2.46 3.00 -14.59
N GLY A 153 -1.20 2.74 -14.96
CA GLY A 153 -0.20 2.14 -14.07
C GLY A 153 0.09 3.04 -12.87
N ARG A 154 0.26 2.42 -11.70
CA ARG A 154 0.47 3.13 -10.43
C ARG A 154 1.89 3.66 -10.31
N ASN A 155 2.03 4.76 -9.56
CA ASN A 155 3.32 5.29 -9.14
C ASN A 155 3.70 4.70 -7.77
N PHE A 156 4.57 3.71 -7.75
CA PHE A 156 5.00 3.06 -6.52
C PHE A 156 6.05 3.87 -5.74
N ASP A 157 6.74 4.83 -6.37
CA ASP A 157 7.61 5.78 -5.65
C ASP A 157 6.76 6.67 -4.73
N GLU A 158 5.54 7.05 -5.16
CA GLU A 158 4.59 7.74 -4.29
C GLU A 158 4.12 6.87 -3.13
N VAL A 159 3.92 5.57 -3.35
CA VAL A 159 3.58 4.64 -2.25
C VAL A 159 4.71 4.59 -1.22
N LEU A 160 5.97 4.50 -1.64
CA LEU A 160 7.14 4.57 -0.76
C LEU A 160 7.23 5.91 -0.03
N ARG A 161 7.04 7.02 -0.74
CA ARG A 161 7.03 8.37 -0.14
C ARG A 161 5.98 8.50 0.97
N VAL A 162 4.78 8.00 0.73
CA VAL A 162 3.70 8.05 1.74
C VAL A 162 4.00 7.13 2.92
N ILE A 163 4.60 5.96 2.71
CA ILE A 163 5.05 5.08 3.79
C ILE A 163 6.07 5.81 4.67
N ASP A 164 7.08 6.47 4.07
CA ASP A 164 8.07 7.26 4.82
C ASP A 164 7.39 8.34 5.66
N SER A 165 6.41 9.05 5.11
CA SER A 165 5.61 10.04 5.82
C SER A 165 4.82 9.43 6.98
N LEU A 166 4.10 8.33 6.73
CA LEU A 166 3.27 7.68 7.74
C LEU A 166 4.11 7.14 8.91
N GLN A 167 5.27 6.54 8.61
CA GLN A 167 6.19 6.03 9.64
C GLN A 167 6.82 7.15 10.46
N LEU A 168 7.19 8.26 9.81
CA LEU A 168 7.70 9.44 10.49
C LEU A 168 6.65 10.03 11.43
N ASN A 169 5.41 10.17 10.96
CA ASN A 169 4.31 10.72 11.74
C ASN A 169 3.91 9.80 12.91
N ALA A 170 4.07 8.48 12.75
CA ALA A 170 3.80 7.51 13.81
C ALA A 170 4.83 7.60 14.96
N LYS A 171 6.07 7.97 14.67
CA LYS A 171 7.16 8.10 15.64
C LYS A 171 7.24 9.50 16.26
N HIS A 172 6.91 10.52 15.48
CA HIS A 172 7.11 11.92 15.84
C HIS A 172 5.81 12.70 15.64
N ARG A 173 5.59 13.71 16.47
CA ARG A 173 4.40 14.59 16.36
C ARG A 173 4.59 15.67 15.29
N VAL A 174 4.87 15.23 14.06
CA VAL A 174 5.08 16.08 12.90
C VAL A 174 4.11 15.72 11.79
N ALA A 175 3.96 16.61 10.82
CA ALA A 175 3.25 16.38 9.57
C ALA A 175 4.18 16.71 8.41
N THR A 176 4.07 15.98 7.30
CA THR A 176 4.85 16.23 6.10
C THR A 176 4.11 17.21 5.18
N PRO A 177 4.78 18.25 4.66
CA PRO A 177 4.15 19.18 3.71
C PRO A 177 3.88 18.52 2.36
N ALA A 178 3.15 19.21 1.49
CA ALA A 178 2.90 18.77 0.14
C ALA A 178 4.21 18.49 -0.60
N ASN A 179 4.24 17.37 -1.35
CA ASN A 179 5.41 16.90 -2.12
C ASN A 179 6.68 16.61 -1.31
N TRP A 180 6.57 16.57 0.01
CA TRP A 180 7.70 16.26 0.90
C TRP A 180 8.41 14.98 0.50
N LYS A 181 9.73 15.01 0.60
CA LYS A 181 10.61 13.84 0.44
C LYS A 181 11.42 13.61 1.70
N GLN A 182 11.83 12.37 1.89
CA GLN A 182 12.68 11.97 3.02
C GLN A 182 13.90 12.90 3.14
N GLY A 183 14.12 13.45 4.32
CA GLY A 183 15.22 14.39 4.61
C GLY A 183 14.84 15.86 4.55
N GLU A 184 13.69 16.22 3.99
CA GLU A 184 13.22 17.61 3.94
C GLU A 184 12.56 18.04 5.26
N ASP A 185 12.46 19.37 5.46
CA ASP A 185 11.82 19.97 6.62
C ASP A 185 10.36 19.49 6.76
N VAL A 186 9.89 19.40 8.00
CA VAL A 186 8.53 18.98 8.37
C VAL A 186 7.83 20.04 9.19
N ILE A 187 6.54 19.86 9.44
CA ILE A 187 5.68 20.78 10.19
C ILE A 187 5.37 20.16 11.55
N LEU A 188 5.59 20.89 12.64
CA LEU A 188 5.08 20.49 13.96
C LEU A 188 3.55 20.50 13.96
N THR A 189 2.95 19.40 14.43
CA THR A 189 1.48 19.36 14.56
C THR A 189 0.97 20.37 15.57
N GLY A 190 -0.27 20.82 15.41
CA GLY A 190 -0.91 21.75 16.33
C GLY A 190 -1.06 21.23 17.77
N ALA A 191 -0.97 19.92 17.96
CA ALA A 191 -1.02 19.28 19.27
C ALA A 191 0.27 19.45 20.11
N VAL A 192 1.37 19.89 19.50
CA VAL A 192 2.63 20.17 20.19
C VAL A 192 2.60 21.60 20.73
N THR A 193 2.67 21.78 22.05
CA THR A 193 2.77 23.11 22.67
C THR A 193 4.13 23.76 22.36
N ASP A 194 4.24 25.08 22.50
CA ASP A 194 5.52 25.77 22.29
C ASP A 194 6.58 25.35 23.32
N GLU A 195 6.17 25.03 24.55
CA GLU A 195 7.05 24.51 25.59
C GLU A 195 7.62 23.13 25.24
N GLU A 196 6.78 22.24 24.72
CA GLU A 196 7.22 20.93 24.21
C GLU A 196 8.09 21.07 22.96
N ALA A 197 7.71 21.95 22.06
CA ALA A 197 8.50 22.24 20.85
C ALA A 197 9.90 22.73 21.19
N LYS A 198 10.08 23.61 22.18
CA LYS A 198 11.40 24.08 22.66
C LYS A 198 12.25 22.96 23.21
N LYS A 199 11.64 21.94 23.86
CA LYS A 199 12.38 20.76 24.34
C LYS A 199 12.82 19.86 23.19
N LEU A 200 11.96 19.65 22.20
CA LEU A 200 12.23 18.79 21.03
C LEU A 200 13.20 19.46 20.06
N TYR A 201 13.09 20.77 19.91
CA TYR A 201 13.87 21.58 18.95
C TYR A 201 14.47 22.80 19.69
N PRO A 202 15.53 22.62 20.50
CA PRO A 202 16.14 23.70 21.29
C PRO A 202 16.67 24.86 20.44
N GLN A 203 17.07 24.59 19.19
CA GLN A 203 17.50 25.57 18.21
C GLN A 203 16.35 26.40 17.60
N GLY A 204 15.11 26.12 18.02
CA GLY A 204 13.91 26.79 17.52
C GLY A 204 13.40 26.23 16.20
N TRP A 205 12.48 26.95 15.59
CA TRP A 205 11.81 26.60 14.35
C TRP A 205 11.54 27.84 13.50
N LYS A 206 11.30 27.64 12.20
CA LYS A 206 10.85 28.70 11.30
C LYS A 206 9.33 28.88 11.43
N THR A 207 8.87 30.13 11.49
CA THR A 207 7.44 30.47 11.60
C THR A 207 7.03 31.40 10.45
N PRO A 208 6.82 30.86 9.23
CA PRO A 208 6.37 31.68 8.09
C PRO A 208 5.01 32.35 8.35
N LYS A 209 4.17 31.73 9.14
CA LYS A 209 2.88 32.21 9.63
C LYS A 209 2.66 31.71 11.06
N PRO A 210 1.84 32.37 11.88
CA PRO A 210 1.61 31.97 13.29
C PRO A 210 1.12 30.52 13.47
N TYR A 211 0.49 29.94 12.45
CA TYR A 211 -0.03 28.58 12.46
C TYR A 211 0.89 27.55 11.78
N ILE A 212 2.09 27.95 11.31
CA ILE A 212 3.06 27.05 10.63
C ILE A 212 4.38 27.09 11.38
N ARG A 213 4.76 25.98 11.96
CA ARG A 213 6.05 25.79 12.65
C ARG A 213 6.84 24.73 11.88
N VAL A 214 7.87 25.16 11.17
CA VAL A 214 8.72 24.30 10.32
C VAL A 214 10.00 23.95 11.05
N VAL A 215 10.31 22.66 11.10
CA VAL A 215 11.49 22.09 11.77
C VAL A 215 12.23 21.14 10.83
N PRO A 216 13.53 20.92 11.04
CA PRO A 216 14.23 19.81 10.37
C PRO A 216 13.57 18.48 10.69
N GLN A 217 13.60 17.55 9.73
CA GLN A 217 13.09 16.19 9.94
C GLN A 217 13.78 15.56 11.17
N PRO A 218 13.02 15.04 12.15
CA PRO A 218 13.60 14.29 13.26
C PRO A 218 14.19 12.96 12.78
N ARG A 219 15.21 12.47 13.49
CA ARG A 219 15.87 11.18 13.20
C ARG A 219 15.20 10.02 13.89
#